data_3e2a42f72f4b8537ec52d788ac62ea85
#
_entry.id   3e2a42f72f4b8537ec52d788ac62ea85
#
_cell.length_a   1.000
_cell.length_b   1.000
_cell.length_c   1.000
_cell.angle_alpha   90.00
_cell.angle_beta   90.00
_cell.angle_gamma   90.00
#
_symmetry.space_group_name_H-M   'P 1'
#
loop_
_entity.id
_entity.type
_entity.pdbx_description
1 polymer ?
#
loop_
_entity_poly.entity_id
_entity_poly.type
_entity_poly.pdbx_seq_one_letter_code
_entity_poly.pdbx_strand_id
1 'polypeptide(L)'
;SIILLLFFGNKEPEITFTNQQMQISGIYGNDYNLSDIESVTLINERPVTTFKTNGFDMGGIKKGHFNVQNEGNCLLFVSGTGKCIRLKTKSDVIYINFADETKTEELYGKLEGMVK
;
A
#
# COMPACT_ATOMS: atom_id res chain seq x y z
N SER A 1 -15.60 5.45 -18.41
CA SER A 1 -15.94 4.11 -17.94
C SER A 1 -15.13 3.75 -16.71
N ILE A 2 -15.60 2.77 -15.99
CA ILE A 2 -14.95 2.31 -14.76
C ILE A 2 -14.15 1.06 -15.07
N ILE A 3 -12.88 1.09 -14.67
CA ILE A 3 -12.04 -0.10 -14.67
C ILE A 3 -11.94 -0.54 -13.21
N LEU A 4 -12.46 -1.72 -12.92
CA LEU A 4 -12.51 -2.22 -11.56
C LEU A 4 -11.56 -3.40 -11.41
N LEU A 5 -10.58 -3.25 -10.54
CA LEU A 5 -9.67 -4.34 -10.17
C LEU A 5 -9.68 -4.47 -8.66
N LEU A 6 -9.86 -5.69 -8.20
CA LEU A 6 -9.94 -6.00 -6.78
C LEU A 6 -8.74 -6.83 -6.38
N PHE A 7 -8.01 -6.34 -5.39
CA PHE A 7 -6.92 -7.08 -4.75
C PHE A 7 -7.29 -7.20 -3.28
N PHE A 8 -7.48 -8.43 -2.83
CA PHE A 8 -7.79 -8.66 -1.42
C PHE A 8 -7.35 -10.07 -1.02
N GLY A 9 -7.20 -10.26 0.26
CA GLY A 9 -6.90 -11.54 0.85
C GLY A 9 -7.43 -11.57 2.25
N ASN A 10 -7.17 -12.66 2.95
CA ASN A 10 -7.61 -12.81 4.34
C ASN A 10 -6.92 -11.74 5.19
N LYS A 11 -7.69 -10.87 5.80
CA LYS A 11 -7.20 -9.76 6.65
C LYS A 11 -6.39 -8.73 5.89
N GLU A 12 -6.45 -8.75 4.57
CA GLU A 12 -5.75 -7.79 3.73
C GLU A 12 -6.74 -6.77 3.20
N PRO A 13 -6.29 -5.57 2.86
CA PRO A 13 -7.21 -4.57 2.34
C PRO A 13 -7.71 -4.96 0.94
N GLU A 14 -8.91 -4.51 0.62
CA GLU A 14 -9.44 -4.60 -0.71
C GLU A 14 -9.03 -3.33 -1.44
N ILE A 15 -8.39 -3.47 -2.59
CA ILE A 15 -7.93 -2.33 -3.36
C ILE A 15 -8.67 -2.31 -4.69
N THR A 16 -9.36 -1.21 -4.93
CA THR A 16 -10.23 -1.04 -6.09
C THR A 16 -9.75 0.16 -6.90
N PHE A 17 -9.78 0.03 -8.22
CA PHE A 17 -9.40 1.12 -9.11
C PHE A 17 -10.58 1.57 -9.95
N THR A 18 -10.71 2.88 -10.07
CA THR A 18 -11.55 3.51 -11.09
C THR A 18 -10.62 4.18 -12.09
N ASN A 19 -11.17 4.90 -13.06
CA ASN A 19 -10.34 5.65 -14.01
C ASN A 19 -9.52 6.73 -13.33
N GLN A 20 -9.95 7.19 -12.18
CA GLN A 20 -9.35 8.37 -11.53
C GLN A 20 -8.80 8.11 -10.15
N GLN A 21 -9.19 7.01 -9.51
CA GLN A 21 -8.84 6.78 -8.11
C GLN A 21 -8.38 5.37 -7.83
N MET A 22 -7.51 5.27 -6.82
CA MET A 22 -7.22 4.04 -6.12
C MET A 22 -7.93 4.12 -4.77
N GLN A 23 -8.71 3.10 -4.44
CA GLN A 23 -9.49 3.05 -3.21
C GLN A 23 -9.00 1.89 -2.36
N ILE A 24 -8.60 2.18 -1.13
CA ILE A 24 -8.14 1.18 -0.18
C ILE A 24 -9.18 1.08 0.93
N SER A 25 -9.71 -0.13 1.14
CA SER A 25 -10.75 -0.36 2.15
C SER A 25 -10.18 -0.45 3.56
N GLY A 26 -11.07 -0.44 4.55
CA GLY A 26 -10.71 -0.69 5.93
C GLY A 26 -10.55 0.59 6.74
N ILE A 27 -10.27 0.40 8.03
CA ILE A 27 -10.19 1.51 9.00
C ILE A 27 -9.15 2.53 8.61
N TYR A 28 -8.00 2.07 8.11
CA TYR A 28 -6.90 2.96 7.73
C TYR A 28 -6.90 3.27 6.24
N GLY A 29 -7.91 2.78 5.53
CA GLY A 29 -8.01 2.98 4.09
C GLY A 29 -8.43 4.38 3.74
N ASN A 30 -8.25 4.71 2.48
CA ASN A 30 -8.62 6.02 1.95
C ASN A 30 -8.72 5.94 0.43
N ASP A 31 -9.25 6.98 -0.17
CA ASP A 31 -9.31 7.12 -1.61
C ASP A 31 -8.21 8.09 -2.05
N TYR A 32 -7.48 7.68 -3.08
CA TYR A 32 -6.37 8.49 -3.60
C TYR A 32 -6.61 8.77 -5.08
N ASN A 33 -6.52 10.02 -5.47
CA ASN A 33 -6.55 10.36 -6.88
C ASN A 33 -5.26 9.86 -7.52
N LEU A 34 -5.38 9.19 -8.65
CA LEU A 34 -4.20 8.68 -9.35
C LEU A 34 -3.25 9.81 -9.73
N SER A 35 -3.81 10.98 -10.04
CA SER A 35 -3.02 12.17 -10.38
C SER A 35 -2.19 12.69 -9.21
N ASP A 36 -2.51 12.29 -7.98
CA ASP A 36 -1.77 12.72 -6.78
C ASP A 36 -0.63 11.77 -6.43
N ILE A 37 -0.52 10.65 -7.14
CA ILE A 37 0.55 9.68 -6.90
C ILE A 37 1.80 10.18 -7.61
N GLU A 38 2.84 10.43 -6.84
CA GLU A 38 4.08 11.00 -7.34
C GLU A 38 5.08 9.94 -7.77
N SER A 39 5.11 8.81 -7.07
CA SER A 39 6.01 7.72 -7.43
C SER A 39 5.51 6.38 -6.91
N VAL A 40 5.89 5.33 -7.63
CA VAL A 40 5.60 3.94 -7.29
C VAL A 40 6.90 3.17 -7.43
N THR A 41 7.32 2.49 -6.37
CA THR A 41 8.57 1.74 -6.36
C THR A 41 8.32 0.37 -5.75
N LEU A 42 8.91 -0.66 -6.33
CA LEU A 42 8.89 -2.00 -5.75
C LEU A 42 10.22 -2.21 -5.03
N ILE A 43 10.17 -2.37 -3.72
CA ILE A 43 11.36 -2.61 -2.92
C ILE A 43 11.40 -4.08 -2.50
N ASN A 44 12.62 -4.57 -2.25
CA ASN A 44 12.83 -6.01 -2.02
C ASN A 44 12.43 -6.48 -0.62
N GLU A 45 12.28 -5.56 0.31
CA GLU A 45 12.03 -5.88 1.71
C GLU A 45 10.96 -4.97 2.29
N ARG A 46 10.36 -5.40 3.39
CA ARG A 46 9.43 -4.58 4.14
C ARG A 46 10.15 -3.36 4.70
N PRO A 47 9.43 -2.25 4.91
CA PRO A 47 10.06 -1.10 5.57
C PRO A 47 10.42 -1.44 7.01
N VAL A 48 11.51 -0.85 7.49
CA VAL A 48 11.92 -1.02 8.88
C VAL A 48 11.16 -0.02 9.71
N THR A 49 10.34 -0.51 10.62
CA THR A 49 9.54 0.35 11.50
C THR A 49 10.21 0.50 12.85
N THR A 50 10.10 1.68 13.44
CA THR A 50 10.69 1.94 14.76
C THR A 50 9.61 1.96 15.84
N PHE A 51 8.45 2.53 15.56
CA PHE A 51 7.32 2.47 16.48
C PHE A 51 6.00 2.69 15.73
N LYS A 52 4.93 2.26 16.37
CA LYS A 52 3.58 2.41 15.86
C LYS A 52 2.95 3.64 16.46
N THR A 53 2.39 4.52 15.65
CA THR A 53 1.70 5.70 16.13
C THR A 53 0.21 5.49 16.26
N ASN A 54 -0.40 4.79 15.28
CA ASN A 54 -1.82 4.47 15.33
C ASN A 54 -2.06 3.33 14.34
N GLY A 55 -2.14 2.11 14.85
CA GLY A 55 -2.30 0.99 13.94
C GLY A 55 -2.32 -0.35 14.64
N PHE A 56 -2.22 -1.38 13.84
CA PHE A 56 -2.29 -2.77 14.22
C PHE A 56 -0.96 -3.44 13.86
N ASP A 57 -0.40 -4.20 14.81
CA ASP A 57 0.86 -4.92 14.60
C ASP A 57 0.77 -6.27 15.32
N MET A 58 0.43 -7.32 14.60
CA MET A 58 0.27 -8.65 15.17
C MET A 58 0.45 -9.72 14.09
N GLY A 59 1.17 -10.78 14.43
CA GLY A 59 1.32 -11.92 13.53
C GLY A 59 2.00 -11.58 12.21
N GLY A 60 2.89 -10.59 12.22
CA GLY A 60 3.58 -10.16 11.01
C GLY A 60 2.80 -9.20 10.14
N ILE A 61 1.56 -8.89 10.53
CA ILE A 61 0.71 -7.96 9.78
C ILE A 61 0.82 -6.59 10.44
N LYS A 62 1.10 -5.56 9.62
CA LYS A 62 1.15 -4.19 10.07
C LYS A 62 0.18 -3.35 9.25
N LYS A 63 -0.78 -2.72 9.91
CA LYS A 63 -1.76 -1.85 9.27
C LYS A 63 -1.85 -0.55 10.03
N GLY A 64 -1.84 0.57 9.33
CA GLY A 64 -2.03 1.88 9.92
C GLY A 64 -0.74 2.68 9.93
N HIS A 65 -0.64 3.60 10.86
CA HIS A 65 0.46 4.58 10.89
C HIS A 65 1.62 4.08 11.75
N PHE A 66 2.78 4.03 11.12
CA PHE A 66 4.02 3.60 11.75
C PHE A 66 5.12 4.60 11.41
N ASN A 67 6.06 4.77 12.33
CA ASN A 67 7.26 5.51 11.99
C ASN A 67 8.22 4.56 11.27
N VAL A 68 8.61 4.93 10.06
CA VAL A 68 9.54 4.16 9.24
C VAL A 68 10.92 4.79 9.36
N GLN A 69 11.92 3.94 9.55
CA GLN A 69 13.30 4.38 9.70
C GLN A 69 13.71 5.26 8.52
N ASN A 70 14.27 6.44 8.82
CA ASN A 70 14.75 7.43 7.85
C ASN A 70 13.65 8.08 7.01
N GLU A 71 12.38 7.85 7.31
CA GLU A 71 11.30 8.40 6.50
C GLU A 71 10.22 9.11 7.33
N GLY A 72 10.02 8.67 8.56
CA GLY A 72 9.00 9.26 9.41
C GLY A 72 7.68 8.53 9.31
N ASN A 73 6.58 9.22 9.57
CA ASN A 73 5.27 8.60 9.62
C ASN A 73 4.80 8.17 8.25
N CYS A 74 4.48 6.88 8.13
CA CYS A 74 3.98 6.29 6.88
C CYS A 74 2.74 5.48 7.17
N LEU A 75 1.96 5.23 6.13
CA LEU A 75 0.75 4.40 6.21
C LEU A 75 1.10 3.02 5.65
N LEU A 76 0.92 1.99 6.47
CA LEU A 76 1.30 0.64 6.12
C LEU A 76 0.08 -0.27 5.94
N PHE A 77 0.13 -1.08 4.88
CA PHE A 77 -0.76 -2.21 4.66
C PHE A 77 0.15 -3.38 4.28
N VAL A 78 0.82 -3.93 5.27
CA VAL A 78 1.87 -4.92 5.04
C VAL A 78 1.46 -6.24 5.68
N SER A 79 1.29 -7.26 4.85
CA SER A 79 0.85 -8.59 5.29
C SER A 79 1.90 -9.66 5.01
N GLY A 80 2.79 -9.41 4.06
CA GLY A 80 3.78 -10.39 3.63
C GLY A 80 5.18 -10.03 4.08
N THR A 81 6.09 -11.00 3.94
CA THR A 81 7.49 -10.82 4.30
C THR A 81 8.39 -10.51 3.11
N GLY A 82 7.82 -10.54 1.89
CA GLY A 82 8.57 -10.35 0.67
C GLY A 82 8.58 -8.91 0.19
N LYS A 83 8.58 -8.78 -1.12
CA LYS A 83 8.61 -7.47 -1.78
C LYS A 83 7.48 -6.59 -1.32
N CYS A 84 7.70 -5.29 -1.37
CA CYS A 84 6.75 -4.29 -0.89
C CYS A 84 6.70 -3.13 -1.86
N ILE A 85 5.50 -2.59 -2.08
CA ILE A 85 5.31 -1.41 -2.90
C ILE A 85 5.43 -0.18 -2.02
N ARG A 86 6.28 0.75 -2.41
CA ARG A 86 6.32 2.07 -1.81
C ARG A 86 5.63 3.05 -2.75
N LEU A 87 4.60 3.69 -2.24
CA LEU A 87 3.76 4.60 -3.01
C LEU A 87 3.83 5.96 -2.35
N LYS A 88 4.32 6.96 -3.07
CA LYS A 88 4.34 8.32 -2.55
C LYS A 88 3.24 9.13 -3.21
N THR A 89 2.34 9.66 -2.39
CA THR A 89 1.32 10.58 -2.85
C THR A 89 1.62 11.97 -2.34
N LYS A 90 0.81 12.93 -2.71
CA LYS A 90 0.97 14.30 -2.21
C LYS A 90 0.77 14.40 -0.71
N SER A 91 -0.02 13.49 -0.13
CA SER A 91 -0.36 13.54 1.30
C SER A 91 0.33 12.47 2.13
N ASP A 92 0.60 11.30 1.56
CA ASP A 92 1.05 10.13 2.32
C ASP A 92 2.20 9.40 1.63
N VAL A 93 3.00 8.71 2.44
CA VAL A 93 3.85 7.65 1.94
C VAL A 93 3.21 6.35 2.41
N ILE A 94 2.94 5.44 1.48
CA ILE A 94 2.19 4.22 1.73
C ILE A 94 3.06 3.03 1.35
N TYR A 95 3.07 2.01 2.21
CA TYR A 95 3.73 0.74 1.92
C TYR A 95 2.67 -0.34 1.86
N ILE A 96 2.65 -1.10 0.77
CA ILE A 96 1.65 -2.14 0.55
C ILE A 96 2.34 -3.43 0.10
N ASN A 97 2.01 -4.54 0.74
CA ASN A 97 2.29 -5.84 0.17
C ASN A 97 1.25 -6.84 0.64
N PHE A 98 1.23 -7.98 -0.02
CA PHE A 98 0.34 -9.09 0.29
C PHE A 98 1.17 -10.29 0.68
N ALA A 99 0.57 -11.22 1.41
CA ALA A 99 1.23 -12.48 1.75
C ALA A 99 1.62 -13.24 0.48
N ASP A 100 0.77 -13.16 -0.55
CA ASP A 100 1.06 -13.72 -1.86
C ASP A 100 1.87 -12.70 -2.67
N GLU A 101 3.16 -12.96 -2.84
CA GLU A 101 4.05 -12.03 -3.53
C GLU A 101 3.65 -11.77 -4.97
N THR A 102 3.00 -12.75 -5.62
CA THR A 102 2.49 -12.56 -6.98
C THR A 102 1.46 -11.43 -7.02
N LYS A 103 0.60 -11.36 -6.01
CA LYS A 103 -0.38 -10.28 -5.91
C LYS A 103 0.30 -8.93 -5.74
N THR A 104 1.36 -8.89 -4.95
CA THR A 104 2.13 -7.65 -4.77
C THR A 104 2.71 -7.18 -6.10
N GLU A 105 3.28 -8.11 -6.85
CA GLU A 105 3.88 -7.78 -8.16
C GLU A 105 2.82 -7.36 -9.17
N GLU A 106 1.66 -8.00 -9.16
CA GLU A 106 0.56 -7.62 -10.03
C GLU A 106 0.05 -6.21 -9.74
N LEU A 107 -0.10 -5.90 -8.45
CA LEU A 107 -0.52 -4.56 -8.06
C LEU A 107 0.51 -3.52 -8.47
N TYR A 108 1.80 -3.83 -8.28
CA TYR A 108 2.86 -2.91 -8.69
C TYR A 108 2.79 -2.63 -10.20
N GLY A 109 2.66 -3.68 -11.00
CA GLY A 109 2.57 -3.52 -12.45
C GLY A 109 1.38 -2.67 -12.87
N LYS A 110 0.25 -2.85 -12.21
CA LYS A 110 -0.95 -2.07 -12.49
C LYS A 110 -0.72 -0.60 -12.15
N LEU A 111 -0.18 -0.33 -10.97
CA LEU A 111 0.10 1.05 -10.53
C LEU A 111 1.11 1.72 -11.44
N GLU A 112 2.18 1.02 -11.79
CA GLU A 112 3.21 1.56 -12.65
C GLU A 112 2.64 1.97 -14.01
N GLY A 113 1.70 1.19 -14.53
CA GLY A 113 1.05 1.50 -15.80
C GLY A 113 0.07 2.67 -15.73
N MET A 114 -0.45 2.97 -14.55
CA MET A 114 -1.45 4.02 -14.35
C MET A 114 -0.82 5.36 -13.96
N VAL A 115 0.36 5.33 -13.38
CA VAL A 115 1.02 6.52 -12.84
C VAL A 115 2.13 6.94 -13.78
N LYS A 116 2.15 8.21 -14.12
CA LYS A 116 3.15 8.75 -15.03
C LYS A 116 4.08 9.71 -14.26
#